data_2e513dc316c77fa58749c64f288c001e
#
_entry.id   2e513dc316c77fa58749c64f288c001e
#
_cell.length_a   1.000
_cell.length_b   1.000
_cell.length_c   1.000
_cell.angle_alpha   90.00
_cell.angle_beta   90.00
_cell.angle_gamma   90.00
#
_symmetry.space_group_name_H-M   'P 1'
#
loop_
_entity.id
_entity.type
_entity.pdbx_description
1 polymer ?
#
loop_
_entity_poly.entity_id
_entity_poly.type
_entity_poly.pdbx_seq_one_letter_code
_entity_poly.pdbx_strand_id
1 'polypeptide(L)'
;MKKNFRIEHLGRSFKERLGIWIGEKKNVTTPALWIGCQGGAIPNLTPETIEYLNPNLQFAGILVPFQYHVRDVDVLEKYGKGIDAFMGLTPNQWNVLISPQDPGIDNRHGYHTNKDISLWDAAGNRVPVNFSFYNKALQSMKPDAYVSLCDGETPRNCAHKRICKATTRTLRFLDQHIEQKSNSFIFGAVEGGFDIETRKTTAKQVSERPVDGFCLDGFSLTTSEAVELNFDNDLKQLINESVIPNLPEEKPKLYLGVCTPRIILQFVAAGVDMFDSSYAKLMTDQGKALVFQNTVSNLKEKCSNIVNESLTTQKNDTKCDPEEFDTIDLNNMRYKNDFRPIKDSCICYTCRKHTRAYINHLLATKELLAPVLLTLHNLHHYETFFETIRTSIKNDTFNKLLVLFE
;
A
#
# COMPACT_ATOMS: atom_id res chain seq x y z
N MET A 1 -2.87 9.82 27.21
CA MET A 1 -2.62 9.52 25.79
C MET A 1 -3.97 9.47 25.08
N LYS A 2 -4.18 10.26 24.03
CA LYS A 2 -5.35 10.11 23.15
C LYS A 2 -5.23 8.72 22.50
N LYS A 3 -6.25 7.88 22.61
CA LYS A 3 -6.29 6.62 21.85
C LYS A 3 -6.61 6.98 20.41
N ASN A 4 -5.58 7.03 19.57
CA ASN A 4 -5.72 7.39 18.15
C ASN A 4 -6.15 6.19 17.27
N PHE A 5 -6.35 5.01 17.88
CA PHE A 5 -6.87 3.82 17.20
C PHE A 5 -7.81 3.05 18.11
N ARG A 6 -8.92 2.58 17.57
CA ARG A 6 -9.95 1.82 18.29
C ARG A 6 -10.39 0.63 17.46
N ILE A 7 -10.36 -0.56 18.03
CA ILE A 7 -10.93 -1.77 17.41
C ILE A 7 -12.44 -1.74 17.60
N GLU A 8 -13.19 -1.89 16.52
CA GLU A 8 -14.65 -1.90 16.46
C GLU A 8 -15.20 -3.32 16.41
N HIS A 9 -14.52 -4.22 15.68
CA HIS A 9 -14.94 -5.60 15.49
C HIS A 9 -13.72 -6.50 15.30
N LEU A 10 -13.74 -7.67 15.94
CA LEU A 10 -12.78 -8.74 15.74
C LEU A 10 -13.43 -9.83 14.90
N GLY A 11 -12.78 -10.26 13.84
CA GLY A 11 -13.22 -11.39 13.04
C GLY A 11 -13.14 -12.71 13.82
N ARG A 12 -13.75 -13.76 13.27
CA ARG A 12 -13.87 -15.06 13.96
C ARG A 12 -12.89 -16.10 13.47
N SER A 13 -12.28 -15.90 12.31
CA SER A 13 -11.51 -16.95 11.64
C SER A 13 -10.01 -16.85 11.87
N PHE A 14 -9.50 -15.61 11.92
CA PHE A 14 -8.07 -15.29 12.03
C PHE A 14 -7.88 -14.09 12.97
N LYS A 15 -6.92 -13.21 12.65
CA LYS A 15 -6.70 -11.93 13.38
C LYS A 15 -7.25 -10.72 12.63
N GLU A 16 -8.09 -10.96 11.62
CA GLU A 16 -8.77 -9.91 10.87
C GLU A 16 -9.64 -9.06 11.77
N ARG A 17 -9.64 -7.75 11.55
CA ARG A 17 -10.37 -6.81 12.40
C ARG A 17 -10.81 -5.56 11.67
N LEU A 18 -11.89 -4.95 12.16
CA LEU A 18 -12.25 -3.57 11.85
C LEU A 18 -11.77 -2.66 12.96
N GLY A 19 -11.15 -1.56 12.59
CA GLY A 19 -10.76 -0.51 13.51
C GLY A 19 -11.08 0.86 12.96
N ILE A 20 -10.97 1.88 13.81
CA ILE A 20 -11.03 3.28 13.42
C ILE A 20 -9.72 3.94 13.86
N TRP A 21 -8.96 4.41 12.88
CA TRP A 21 -7.86 5.34 13.13
C TRP A 21 -8.40 6.77 13.16
N ILE A 22 -8.14 7.45 14.27
CA ILE A 22 -8.60 8.83 14.50
C ILE A 22 -7.52 9.76 13.98
N GLY A 23 -7.66 10.17 12.72
CA GLY A 23 -6.79 11.15 12.09
C GLY A 23 -7.16 12.58 12.50
N GLU A 24 -6.25 13.53 12.30
CA GLU A 24 -6.51 14.94 12.60
C GLU A 24 -7.56 15.54 11.66
N LYS A 25 -7.56 15.16 10.39
CA LYS A 25 -8.47 15.69 9.35
C LYS A 25 -9.71 14.83 9.18
N LYS A 26 -9.54 13.53 9.14
CA LYS A 26 -10.68 12.58 9.04
C LYS A 26 -10.37 11.25 9.73
N ASN A 27 -11.42 10.62 10.26
CA ASN A 27 -11.33 9.26 10.76
C ASN A 27 -11.31 8.26 9.59
N VAL A 28 -10.61 7.15 9.80
CA VAL A 28 -10.38 6.13 8.77
C VAL A 28 -10.79 4.77 9.31
N THR A 29 -11.71 4.11 8.63
CA THR A 29 -12.08 2.71 8.95
C THR A 29 -11.07 1.76 8.33
N THR A 30 -10.48 0.87 9.13
CA THR A 30 -9.52 -0.13 8.67
C THR A 30 -10.18 -1.50 8.47
N PRO A 31 -9.65 -2.37 7.58
CA PRO A 31 -8.50 -2.21 6.71
C PRO A 31 -8.63 -1.05 5.71
N ALA A 32 -7.55 -0.29 5.49
CA ALA A 32 -7.61 0.96 4.74
C ALA A 32 -6.45 1.13 3.76
N LEU A 33 -6.71 1.91 2.70
CA LEU A 33 -5.78 2.17 1.61
C LEU A 33 -5.30 3.62 1.61
N TRP A 34 -3.98 3.83 1.62
CA TRP A 34 -3.33 5.10 1.35
C TRP A 34 -3.03 5.26 -0.14
N ILE A 35 -3.33 6.42 -0.73
CA ILE A 35 -2.98 6.69 -2.12
C ILE A 35 -1.53 7.16 -2.18
N GLY A 36 -0.68 6.41 -2.87
CA GLY A 36 0.73 6.76 -3.08
C GLY A 36 0.89 7.99 -3.98
N CYS A 37 1.73 8.93 -3.55
CA CYS A 37 2.16 10.09 -4.34
C CYS A 37 3.57 9.87 -4.87
N GLN A 38 3.87 10.48 -6.00
CA GLN A 38 5.21 10.49 -6.59
C GLN A 38 5.55 11.91 -7.03
N GLY A 39 6.67 12.44 -6.55
CA GLY A 39 7.08 13.79 -6.89
C GLY A 39 6.10 14.90 -6.49
N GLY A 40 5.28 14.69 -5.44
CA GLY A 40 4.33 15.68 -4.95
C GLY A 40 2.95 15.65 -5.61
N ALA A 41 2.63 14.59 -6.36
CA ALA A 41 1.29 14.40 -6.94
C ALA A 41 0.88 12.92 -6.88
N ILE A 42 -0.42 12.65 -6.89
CA ILE A 42 -0.92 11.31 -7.20
C ILE A 42 -0.56 11.04 -8.67
N PRO A 43 0.12 9.92 -9.00
CA PRO A 43 0.55 9.66 -10.36
C PRO A 43 -0.59 9.79 -11.38
N ASN A 44 -0.32 10.49 -12.48
CA ASN A 44 -1.24 10.75 -13.59
C ASN A 44 -2.49 11.59 -13.25
N LEU A 45 -2.65 12.07 -12.01
CA LEU A 45 -3.82 12.87 -11.61
C LEU A 45 -3.40 14.29 -11.18
N THR A 46 -4.21 15.27 -11.58
CA THR A 46 -4.18 16.63 -11.02
C THR A 46 -5.17 16.72 -9.86
N PRO A 47 -5.09 17.75 -8.98
CA PRO A 47 -6.07 17.97 -7.93
C PRO A 47 -7.52 17.95 -8.44
N GLU A 48 -7.78 18.51 -9.63
CA GLU A 48 -9.12 18.53 -10.25
C GLU A 48 -9.57 17.16 -10.74
N THR A 49 -8.64 16.36 -11.27
CA THR A 49 -8.97 15.01 -11.76
C THR A 49 -9.18 13.99 -10.63
N ILE A 50 -8.66 14.26 -9.44
CA ILE A 50 -8.96 13.47 -8.24
C ILE A 50 -10.45 13.50 -7.91
N GLU A 51 -11.16 14.59 -8.23
CA GLU A 51 -12.61 14.72 -8.03
C GLU A 51 -13.42 13.70 -8.84
N TYR A 52 -12.85 13.11 -9.91
CA TYR A 52 -13.48 12.00 -10.64
C TYR A 52 -13.43 10.65 -9.93
N LEU A 53 -12.67 10.54 -8.84
CA LEU A 53 -12.81 9.41 -7.92
C LEU A 53 -14.16 9.51 -7.21
N ASN A 54 -14.84 8.37 -7.09
CA ASN A 54 -16.13 8.34 -6.41
C ASN A 54 -15.99 8.88 -4.97
N PRO A 55 -16.77 9.91 -4.57
CA PRO A 55 -16.68 10.52 -3.23
C PRO A 55 -17.03 9.56 -2.08
N ASN A 56 -17.71 8.43 -2.38
CA ASN A 56 -18.02 7.42 -1.38
C ASN A 56 -16.83 6.49 -1.05
N LEU A 57 -15.73 6.56 -1.80
CA LEU A 57 -14.52 5.79 -1.51
C LEU A 57 -13.83 6.31 -0.24
N GLN A 58 -13.40 5.37 0.61
CA GLN A 58 -12.87 5.68 1.95
C GLN A 58 -11.35 5.51 2.02
N PHE A 59 -10.61 6.18 1.13
CA PHE A 59 -9.15 6.19 1.26
C PHE A 59 -8.71 6.75 2.62
N ALA A 60 -7.64 6.18 3.17
CA ALA A 60 -7.06 6.66 4.42
C ALA A 60 -6.54 8.10 4.31
N GLY A 61 -5.91 8.39 3.20
CA GLY A 61 -5.29 9.67 2.87
C GLY A 61 -4.28 9.50 1.74
N ILE A 62 -3.30 10.38 1.70
CA ILE A 62 -2.18 10.31 0.76
C ILE A 62 -0.91 9.87 1.48
N LEU A 63 -0.13 9.03 0.81
CA LEU A 63 1.21 8.62 1.20
C LEU A 63 2.22 9.42 0.36
N VAL A 64 3.07 10.20 1.02
CA VAL A 64 4.08 11.04 0.37
C VAL A 64 5.47 10.52 0.74
N PRO A 65 6.21 9.90 -0.19
CA PRO A 65 7.58 9.47 0.04
C PRO A 65 8.53 10.66 0.15
N PHE A 66 9.24 10.77 1.26
CA PHE A 66 10.18 11.85 1.52
C PHE A 66 11.32 11.90 0.49
N GLN A 67 11.74 10.77 -0.04
CA GLN A 67 12.84 10.70 -1.03
C GLN A 67 12.68 11.64 -2.22
N TYR A 68 11.45 11.95 -2.63
CA TYR A 68 11.19 12.89 -3.73
C TYR A 68 11.31 14.36 -3.32
N HIS A 69 11.29 14.63 -2.00
CA HIS A 69 11.30 15.98 -1.42
C HIS A 69 12.58 16.31 -0.65
N VAL A 70 13.60 15.44 -0.74
CA VAL A 70 14.88 15.64 -0.02
C VAL A 70 15.59 16.95 -0.39
N ARG A 71 15.29 17.51 -1.56
CA ARG A 71 15.87 18.81 -2.00
C ARG A 71 14.96 19.99 -1.73
N ASP A 72 13.72 19.76 -1.31
CA ASP A 72 12.69 20.80 -1.18
C ASP A 72 12.47 21.21 0.28
N VAL A 73 13.22 20.64 1.23
CA VAL A 73 13.01 20.87 2.68
C VAL A 73 13.08 22.35 3.04
N ASP A 74 14.06 23.10 2.51
CA ASP A 74 14.21 24.52 2.77
C ASP A 74 13.10 25.35 2.09
N VAL A 75 12.58 24.91 0.95
CA VAL A 75 11.46 25.53 0.24
C VAL A 75 10.18 25.33 1.05
N LEU A 76 9.92 24.10 1.51
CA LEU A 76 8.77 23.77 2.34
C LEU A 76 8.79 24.48 3.69
N GLU A 77 9.97 24.63 4.30
CA GLU A 77 10.15 25.42 5.52
C GLU A 77 9.75 26.88 5.30
N LYS A 78 10.23 27.52 4.24
CA LYS A 78 9.88 28.89 3.87
C LYS A 78 8.39 29.04 3.53
N TYR A 79 7.81 28.05 2.83
CA TYR A 79 6.39 28.03 2.50
C TYR A 79 5.51 27.93 3.75
N GLY A 80 5.88 27.11 4.71
CA GLY A 80 5.34 27.09 6.08
C GLY A 80 3.92 26.58 6.26
N LYS A 81 3.22 26.13 5.18
CA LYS A 81 1.82 25.66 5.23
C LYS A 81 1.65 24.14 5.21
N GLY A 82 2.76 23.38 5.05
CA GLY A 82 2.74 21.93 4.96
C GLY A 82 2.71 21.39 3.53
N ILE A 83 2.88 20.08 3.40
CA ILE A 83 3.05 19.44 2.09
C ILE A 83 1.73 19.35 1.31
N ASP A 84 0.61 19.12 1.97
CA ASP A 84 -0.72 19.05 1.34
C ASP A 84 -1.08 20.38 0.67
N ALA A 85 -0.88 21.50 1.35
CA ALA A 85 -1.08 22.84 0.79
C ALA A 85 -0.09 23.14 -0.34
N PHE A 86 1.17 22.64 -0.23
CA PHE A 86 2.19 22.80 -1.28
C PHE A 86 1.81 22.04 -2.54
N MET A 87 1.20 20.87 -2.40
CA MET A 87 0.68 20.05 -3.49
C MET A 87 -0.62 20.59 -4.09
N GLY A 88 -1.21 21.64 -3.55
CA GLY A 88 -2.49 22.20 -4.02
C GLY A 88 -3.71 21.34 -3.67
N LEU A 89 -3.61 20.47 -2.69
CA LEU A 89 -4.74 19.66 -2.26
C LEU A 89 -5.76 20.48 -1.47
N THR A 90 -7.02 20.11 -1.59
CA THR A 90 -8.10 20.75 -0.82
C THR A 90 -7.84 20.63 0.68
N PRO A 91 -7.81 21.76 1.42
CA PRO A 91 -7.53 21.77 2.85
C PRO A 91 -8.46 20.83 3.64
N ASN A 92 -7.90 20.10 4.60
CA ASN A 92 -8.59 19.19 5.50
C ASN A 92 -9.32 17.99 4.83
N GLN A 93 -9.11 17.77 3.55
CA GLN A 93 -9.71 16.63 2.85
C GLN A 93 -8.92 15.34 3.04
N TRP A 94 -7.60 15.43 3.12
CA TRP A 94 -6.69 14.29 3.08
C TRP A 94 -5.80 14.24 4.32
N ASN A 95 -5.77 13.10 5.01
CA ASN A 95 -4.68 12.84 5.93
C ASN A 95 -3.39 12.63 5.13
N VAL A 96 -2.25 13.02 5.70
CA VAL A 96 -0.93 12.88 5.08
C VAL A 96 -0.08 11.91 5.89
N LEU A 97 0.39 10.85 5.23
CA LEU A 97 1.39 9.92 5.76
C LEU A 97 2.72 10.14 5.03
N ILE A 98 3.80 10.37 5.77
CA ILE A 98 5.16 10.42 5.21
C ILE A 98 5.85 9.09 5.40
N SER A 99 6.40 8.51 4.33
CA SER A 99 7.37 7.40 4.37
C SER A 99 8.77 7.91 4.01
N PRO A 100 9.85 7.31 4.54
CA PRO A 100 11.21 7.67 4.11
C PRO A 100 11.46 7.45 2.62
N GLN A 101 10.95 6.34 2.08
CA GLN A 101 11.14 5.89 0.70
C GLN A 101 9.79 5.60 0.01
N ASP A 102 9.78 5.57 -1.32
CA ASP A 102 8.65 5.11 -2.11
C ASP A 102 8.58 3.58 -2.04
N PRO A 103 7.51 3.02 -1.48
CA PRO A 103 7.37 1.57 -1.35
C PRO A 103 7.02 0.88 -2.68
N GLY A 104 6.66 1.63 -3.71
CA GLY A 104 6.24 1.12 -5.01
C GLY A 104 7.34 1.00 -6.05
N ILE A 105 8.61 1.27 -5.70
CA ILE A 105 9.75 1.20 -6.61
C ILE A 105 10.87 0.34 -6.05
N ASP A 106 11.68 -0.21 -6.95
CA ASP A 106 12.92 -0.87 -6.59
C ASP A 106 13.96 0.18 -6.20
N ASN A 107 14.23 0.28 -4.91
CA ASN A 107 15.25 1.20 -4.42
C ASN A 107 16.65 0.67 -4.75
N ARG A 108 17.53 1.58 -5.19
CA ARG A 108 18.94 1.24 -5.36
C ARG A 108 19.56 1.00 -3.99
N HIS A 109 20.35 -0.06 -3.86
CA HIS A 109 21.09 -0.33 -2.64
C HIS A 109 22.08 0.78 -2.36
N GLY A 110 21.96 1.41 -1.21
CA GLY A 110 22.75 2.57 -0.85
C GLY A 110 23.90 2.28 0.12
N TYR A 111 24.87 3.17 0.12
CA TYR A 111 25.95 3.18 1.10
C TYR A 111 25.45 3.84 2.39
N HIS A 112 25.06 3.05 3.40
CA HIS A 112 24.67 3.58 4.69
C HIS A 112 25.89 3.74 5.60
N THR A 113 25.93 4.84 6.33
CA THR A 113 26.91 5.05 7.42
C THR A 113 26.27 4.69 8.76
N ASN A 114 27.02 4.82 9.85
CA ASN A 114 26.44 4.66 11.17
C ASN A 114 25.43 5.78 11.52
N LYS A 115 25.52 6.94 10.89
CA LYS A 115 24.70 8.12 11.19
C LYS A 115 23.61 8.39 10.15
N ASP A 116 23.81 7.94 8.91
CA ASP A 116 22.95 8.28 7.78
C ASP A 116 22.48 7.04 7.06
N ILE A 117 21.26 7.10 6.51
CA ILE A 117 20.84 6.24 5.41
C ILE A 117 21.03 6.97 4.07
N SER A 118 21.09 6.24 2.98
CA SER A 118 21.08 6.83 1.63
C SER A 118 19.70 6.73 1.04
N LEU A 119 19.16 7.86 0.63
CA LEU A 119 17.98 7.92 -0.22
C LEU A 119 18.38 8.34 -1.63
N TRP A 120 17.51 8.05 -2.61
CA TRP A 120 17.73 8.40 -4.00
C TRP A 120 16.65 9.40 -4.41
N ASP A 121 17.06 10.62 -4.79
CA ASP A 121 16.12 11.65 -5.22
C ASP A 121 15.44 11.30 -6.55
N ALA A 122 14.48 12.10 -6.99
CA ALA A 122 13.74 11.92 -8.24
C ALA A 122 14.66 11.89 -9.48
N ALA A 123 15.84 12.52 -9.43
CA ALA A 123 16.83 12.52 -10.51
C ALA A 123 17.80 11.32 -10.42
N GLY A 124 17.64 10.45 -9.42
CA GLY A 124 18.50 9.30 -9.20
C GLY A 124 19.85 9.62 -8.53
N ASN A 125 19.97 10.79 -7.90
CA ASN A 125 21.17 11.13 -7.14
C ASN A 125 21.03 10.63 -5.69
N ARG A 126 22.15 10.14 -5.16
CA ARG A 126 22.22 9.73 -3.76
C ARG A 126 22.22 10.92 -2.83
N VAL A 127 21.37 10.90 -1.81
CA VAL A 127 21.31 11.90 -0.74
C VAL A 127 21.48 11.20 0.61
N PRO A 128 22.52 11.52 1.39
CA PRO A 128 22.63 11.02 2.76
C PRO A 128 21.61 11.71 3.66
N VAL A 129 20.83 10.92 4.39
CA VAL A 129 19.79 11.41 5.29
C VAL A 129 20.03 10.89 6.70
N ASN A 130 20.17 11.82 7.64
CA ASN A 130 20.23 11.53 9.06
C ASN A 130 18.93 11.92 9.75
N PHE A 131 18.84 11.58 11.04
CA PHE A 131 17.66 11.91 11.84
C PHE A 131 17.36 13.42 11.83
N SER A 132 18.37 14.28 12.06
CA SER A 132 18.13 15.75 12.16
C SER A 132 17.55 16.32 10.88
N PHE A 133 18.04 15.87 9.73
CA PHE A 133 17.54 16.31 8.44
C PHE A 133 16.12 15.79 8.17
N TYR A 134 15.83 14.51 8.47
CA TYR A 134 14.48 13.97 8.33
C TYR A 134 13.49 14.64 9.29
N ASN A 135 13.90 14.91 10.53
CA ASN A 135 13.07 15.63 11.50
C ASN A 135 12.75 17.08 11.05
N LYS A 136 13.74 17.80 10.50
CA LYS A 136 13.52 19.12 9.88
C LYS A 136 12.48 19.02 8.74
N ALA A 137 12.60 18.01 7.90
CA ALA A 137 11.64 17.76 6.82
C ALA A 137 10.22 17.51 7.36
N LEU A 138 10.05 16.66 8.37
CA LEU A 138 8.75 16.40 8.99
C LEU A 138 8.12 17.67 9.58
N GLN A 139 8.91 18.54 10.22
CA GLN A 139 8.44 19.82 10.73
C GLN A 139 7.97 20.77 9.62
N SER A 140 8.66 20.74 8.46
CA SER A 140 8.30 21.58 7.29
C SER A 140 7.09 21.00 6.52
N MET A 141 7.00 19.70 6.41
CA MET A 141 5.94 18.98 5.68
C MET A 141 4.64 18.89 6.49
N LYS A 142 4.69 18.93 7.83
CA LYS A 142 3.54 18.87 8.76
C LYS A 142 2.58 17.71 8.50
N PRO A 143 3.05 16.45 8.50
CA PRO A 143 2.19 15.30 8.25
C PRO A 143 1.28 15.00 9.44
N ASP A 144 0.13 14.32 9.16
CA ASP A 144 -0.73 13.76 10.20
C ASP A 144 -0.10 12.50 10.82
N ALA A 145 0.61 11.72 9.99
CA ALA A 145 1.34 10.54 10.40
C ALA A 145 2.67 10.40 9.65
N TYR A 146 3.62 9.68 10.20
CA TYR A 146 4.86 9.34 9.50
C TYR A 146 5.45 8.00 9.97
N VAL A 147 6.23 7.38 9.09
CA VAL A 147 7.07 6.23 9.43
C VAL A 147 8.41 6.73 9.95
N SER A 148 8.88 6.19 11.07
CA SER A 148 10.21 6.54 11.60
C SER A 148 11.30 6.26 10.57
N LEU A 149 12.36 7.06 10.58
CA LEU A 149 13.49 6.82 9.70
C LEU A 149 14.05 5.41 9.96
N CYS A 150 14.23 4.63 8.90
CA CYS A 150 14.59 3.21 8.98
C CYS A 150 15.59 2.81 7.90
N ASP A 151 16.26 1.70 8.13
CA ASP A 151 17.16 1.06 7.19
C ASP A 151 16.57 -0.28 6.75
N GLY A 152 15.66 -0.24 5.80
CA GLY A 152 14.92 -1.39 5.28
C GLY A 152 15.64 -2.19 4.18
N GLU A 153 16.87 -1.81 3.78
CA GLU A 153 17.58 -2.48 2.70
C GLU A 153 18.20 -3.81 3.16
N THR A 154 17.35 -4.79 3.42
CA THR A 154 17.72 -6.13 3.90
C THR A 154 17.11 -7.23 3.03
N PRO A 155 17.60 -7.42 1.77
CA PRO A 155 17.08 -8.43 0.86
C PRO A 155 17.17 -9.86 1.44
N ARG A 156 16.40 -10.82 0.88
CA ARG A 156 16.33 -12.21 1.39
C ARG A 156 17.67 -12.86 1.69
N ASN A 157 18.65 -12.66 0.82
CA ASN A 157 19.98 -13.25 0.95
C ASN A 157 20.96 -12.34 1.70
N CYS A 158 20.45 -11.39 2.47
CA CYS A 158 21.28 -10.45 3.21
C CYS A 158 22.06 -11.15 4.33
N ALA A 159 23.34 -10.82 4.45
CA ALA A 159 24.17 -11.35 5.54
C ALA A 159 23.64 -10.91 6.90
N HIS A 160 23.56 -11.80 7.88
CA HIS A 160 23.06 -11.54 9.23
C HIS A 160 23.71 -10.30 9.89
N LYS A 161 25.03 -10.09 9.70
CA LYS A 161 25.74 -8.88 10.19
C LYS A 161 25.15 -7.58 9.60
N ARG A 162 24.66 -7.59 8.35
CA ARG A 162 24.03 -6.43 7.72
C ARG A 162 22.65 -6.19 8.33
N ILE A 163 21.89 -7.26 8.57
CA ILE A 163 20.57 -7.19 9.22
C ILE A 163 20.71 -6.60 10.63
N CYS A 164 21.65 -7.09 11.44
CA CYS A 164 21.91 -6.55 12.78
C CYS A 164 22.30 -5.07 12.77
N LYS A 165 23.08 -4.62 11.77
CA LYS A 165 23.42 -3.19 11.62
C LYS A 165 22.21 -2.36 11.23
N ALA A 166 21.34 -2.88 10.35
CA ALA A 166 20.12 -2.21 9.94
C ALA A 166 19.15 -2.01 11.12
N THR A 167 18.89 -3.07 11.87
CA THR A 167 18.01 -3.02 13.04
C THR A 167 18.55 -2.08 14.13
N THR A 168 19.85 -2.16 14.44
CA THR A 168 20.46 -1.25 15.42
C THR A 168 20.34 0.22 15.01
N ARG A 169 20.49 0.51 13.71
CA ARG A 169 20.38 1.88 13.18
C ARG A 169 18.92 2.36 13.25
N THR A 170 17.98 1.52 12.83
CA THR A 170 16.54 1.82 12.87
C THR A 170 16.05 2.09 14.29
N LEU A 171 16.41 1.27 15.25
CA LEU A 171 16.06 1.48 16.67
C LEU A 171 16.61 2.78 17.22
N ARG A 172 17.87 3.12 16.89
CA ARG A 172 18.45 4.40 17.29
C ARG A 172 17.71 5.60 16.69
N PHE A 173 17.32 5.55 15.42
CA PHE A 173 16.49 6.60 14.81
C PHE A 173 15.14 6.70 15.49
N LEU A 174 14.53 5.58 15.81
CA LEU A 174 13.25 5.55 16.51
C LEU A 174 13.36 6.21 17.90
N ASP A 175 14.41 5.92 18.67
CA ASP A 175 14.66 6.54 19.96
C ASP A 175 14.79 8.07 19.83
N GLN A 176 15.51 8.57 18.81
CA GLN A 176 15.61 9.99 18.53
C GLN A 176 14.26 10.64 18.17
N HIS A 177 13.40 9.95 17.40
CA HIS A 177 12.04 10.44 17.11
C HIS A 177 11.19 10.57 18.36
N ILE A 178 11.28 9.61 19.27
CA ILE A 178 10.53 9.60 20.54
C ILE A 178 10.98 10.75 21.44
N GLU A 179 12.27 11.03 21.52
CA GLU A 179 12.84 12.13 22.29
C GLU A 179 12.34 13.51 21.81
N GLN A 180 12.10 13.69 20.52
CA GLN A 180 11.63 14.94 19.91
C GLN A 180 10.15 15.26 20.14
N LYS A 181 9.34 14.29 20.61
CA LYS A 181 7.91 14.48 20.95
C LYS A 181 7.09 15.17 19.86
N SER A 182 7.06 14.63 18.67
CA SER A 182 6.18 15.11 17.59
C SER A 182 4.69 14.98 17.99
N ASN A 183 3.85 15.90 17.49
CA ASN A 183 2.39 15.78 17.59
C ASN A 183 1.80 14.82 16.54
N SER A 184 2.53 14.54 15.46
CA SER A 184 2.11 13.63 14.40
C SER A 184 2.15 12.18 14.89
N PHE A 185 1.24 11.35 14.38
CA PHE A 185 1.17 9.93 14.66
C PHE A 185 2.44 9.21 14.16
N ILE A 186 3.14 8.48 15.04
CA ILE A 186 4.36 7.78 14.68
C ILE A 186 4.13 6.27 14.45
N PHE A 187 4.44 5.80 13.25
CA PHE A 187 4.60 4.38 12.97
C PHE A 187 6.07 3.99 13.18
N GLY A 188 6.36 3.20 14.22
CA GLY A 188 7.67 2.63 14.45
C GLY A 188 7.97 1.53 13.42
N ALA A 189 9.07 1.67 12.68
CA ALA A 189 9.48 0.66 11.69
C ALA A 189 9.99 -0.60 12.39
N VAL A 190 9.45 -1.76 12.00
CA VAL A 190 9.85 -3.09 12.46
C VAL A 190 10.68 -3.74 11.38
N GLU A 191 11.99 -3.79 11.61
CA GLU A 191 13.01 -4.32 10.70
C GLU A 191 13.49 -5.71 11.13
N GLY A 192 14.33 -6.33 10.31
CA GLY A 192 14.97 -7.62 10.62
C GLY A 192 15.10 -8.53 9.39
N GLY A 193 14.87 -7.99 8.18
CA GLY A 193 14.97 -8.74 6.92
C GLY A 193 14.08 -9.99 6.95
N PHE A 194 14.61 -11.12 6.47
CA PHE A 194 13.94 -12.42 6.50
C PHE A 194 14.48 -13.33 7.63
N ASP A 195 15.15 -12.75 8.64
CA ASP A 195 15.65 -13.49 9.79
C ASP A 195 14.61 -13.51 10.93
N ILE A 196 14.09 -14.71 11.24
CA ILE A 196 13.00 -14.94 12.18
C ILE A 196 13.32 -14.40 13.58
N GLU A 197 14.50 -14.72 14.11
CA GLU A 197 14.89 -14.34 15.46
C GLU A 197 15.16 -12.83 15.58
N THR A 198 15.77 -12.24 14.55
CA THR A 198 15.98 -10.79 14.51
C THR A 198 14.65 -10.05 14.40
N ARG A 199 13.70 -10.51 13.58
CA ARG A 199 12.35 -9.93 13.50
C ARG A 199 11.61 -9.99 14.82
N LYS A 200 11.62 -11.16 15.48
CA LYS A 200 10.99 -11.35 16.78
C LYS A 200 11.58 -10.39 17.83
N THR A 201 12.90 -10.31 17.88
CA THR A 201 13.61 -9.42 18.82
C THR A 201 13.28 -7.96 18.53
N THR A 202 13.33 -7.54 17.27
CA THR A 202 13.08 -6.15 16.88
C THR A 202 11.62 -5.77 17.10
N ALA A 203 10.68 -6.65 16.76
CA ALA A 203 9.25 -6.42 17.02
C ALA A 203 9.00 -6.15 18.52
N LYS A 204 9.58 -6.97 19.40
CA LYS A 204 9.49 -6.76 20.85
C LYS A 204 10.12 -5.43 21.27
N GLN A 205 11.32 -5.12 20.81
CA GLN A 205 12.02 -3.87 21.14
C GLN A 205 11.25 -2.63 20.68
N VAL A 206 10.64 -2.65 19.48
CA VAL A 206 9.81 -1.55 18.98
C VAL A 206 8.50 -1.44 19.77
N SER A 207 7.91 -2.58 20.18
CA SER A 207 6.66 -2.61 20.96
C SER A 207 6.80 -2.01 22.36
N GLU A 208 7.97 -2.10 22.96
CA GLU A 208 8.31 -1.52 24.27
C GLU A 208 8.46 0.01 24.23
N ARG A 209 8.52 0.59 23.04
CA ARG A 209 8.65 2.03 22.81
C ARG A 209 7.28 2.72 22.68
N PRO A 210 7.15 3.99 23.10
CA PRO A 210 5.88 4.73 23.04
C PRO A 210 5.55 5.22 21.62
N VAL A 211 5.50 4.30 20.65
CA VAL A 211 5.01 4.53 19.29
C VAL A 211 3.49 4.42 19.24
N ASP A 212 2.85 5.06 18.26
CA ASP A 212 1.40 5.03 18.09
C ASP A 212 0.92 3.85 17.25
N GLY A 213 1.75 3.36 16.32
CA GLY A 213 1.51 2.21 15.44
C GLY A 213 2.82 1.57 14.99
N PHE A 214 2.73 0.54 14.17
CA PHE A 214 3.87 -0.22 13.66
C PHE A 214 3.86 -0.28 12.14
N CYS A 215 5.01 -0.03 11.50
CA CYS A 215 5.21 -0.25 10.07
C CYS A 215 6.04 -1.52 9.89
N LEU A 216 5.48 -2.50 9.17
CA LEU A 216 6.19 -3.74 8.81
C LEU A 216 7.04 -3.44 7.57
N ASP A 217 8.32 -3.15 7.78
CA ASP A 217 9.25 -2.70 6.73
C ASP A 217 10.44 -3.65 6.57
N GLY A 218 11.31 -3.40 5.58
CA GLY A 218 12.55 -4.14 5.37
C GLY A 218 12.39 -5.51 4.74
N PHE A 219 11.33 -5.74 3.99
CA PHE A 219 11.20 -6.96 3.18
C PHE A 219 11.89 -6.82 1.82
N SER A 220 12.22 -5.59 1.39
CA SER A 220 13.00 -5.25 0.18
C SER A 220 12.63 -6.11 -1.04
N LEU A 221 11.34 -6.24 -1.28
CA LEU A 221 10.82 -6.96 -2.44
C LEU A 221 10.96 -6.05 -3.66
N THR A 222 11.55 -6.56 -4.75
CA THR A 222 11.47 -5.87 -6.03
C THR A 222 10.03 -5.82 -6.52
N THR A 223 9.68 -4.88 -7.40
CA THR A 223 8.31 -4.79 -7.93
C THR A 223 7.91 -6.05 -8.69
N SER A 224 8.84 -6.69 -9.41
CA SER A 224 8.63 -7.98 -10.07
C SER A 224 8.45 -9.12 -9.05
N GLU A 225 9.32 -9.21 -8.05
CA GLU A 225 9.20 -10.21 -6.99
C GLU A 225 7.91 -10.05 -6.20
N ALA A 226 7.48 -8.80 -5.91
CA ALA A 226 6.24 -8.54 -5.18
C ALA A 226 4.99 -8.98 -5.94
N VAL A 227 4.99 -8.94 -7.27
CA VAL A 227 3.87 -9.43 -8.10
C VAL A 227 3.85 -10.96 -8.16
N GLU A 228 5.04 -11.59 -8.21
CA GLU A 228 5.20 -13.04 -8.27
C GLU A 228 5.16 -13.70 -6.89
N LEU A 229 5.41 -12.93 -5.84
CA LEU A 229 5.40 -13.45 -4.48
C LEU A 229 4.00 -13.93 -4.10
N ASN A 230 3.85 -15.20 -4.25
CA ASN A 230 2.98 -15.92 -3.35
C ASN A 230 3.47 -15.62 -1.93
N PHE A 231 2.56 -15.25 -1.03
CA PHE A 231 2.84 -15.19 0.40
C PHE A 231 3.39 -16.58 0.80
N ASP A 232 4.69 -16.74 0.55
CA ASP A 232 5.34 -18.04 0.74
C ASP A 232 5.34 -18.42 2.23
N ASN A 233 5.62 -19.67 2.50
CA ASN A 233 5.61 -20.17 3.86
C ASN A 233 6.57 -19.41 4.76
N ASP A 234 7.71 -18.94 4.23
CA ASP A 234 8.71 -18.20 4.99
C ASP A 234 8.18 -16.84 5.44
N LEU A 235 7.56 -16.07 4.53
CA LEU A 235 6.96 -14.78 4.85
C LEU A 235 5.75 -14.95 5.79
N LYS A 236 4.91 -15.98 5.56
CA LYS A 236 3.78 -16.31 6.41
C LYS A 236 4.23 -16.66 7.83
N GLN A 237 5.24 -17.49 7.97
CA GLN A 237 5.82 -17.84 9.25
C GLN A 237 6.39 -16.61 9.95
N LEU A 238 7.17 -15.82 9.23
CA LEU A 238 7.80 -14.62 9.74
C LEU A 238 6.79 -13.60 10.27
N ILE A 239 5.73 -13.34 9.54
CA ILE A 239 4.68 -12.39 9.95
C ILE A 239 3.86 -12.95 11.11
N ASN A 240 3.33 -14.17 10.99
CA ASN A 240 2.38 -14.73 11.96
C ASN A 240 3.03 -15.24 13.24
N GLU A 241 4.27 -15.72 13.18
CA GLU A 241 4.94 -16.33 14.34
C GLU A 241 5.95 -15.41 15.00
N SER A 242 6.57 -14.50 14.23
CA SER A 242 7.67 -13.68 14.76
C SER A 242 7.30 -12.22 14.97
N VAL A 243 6.52 -11.59 14.08
CA VAL A 243 6.23 -10.16 14.16
C VAL A 243 4.94 -9.90 14.93
N ILE A 244 3.81 -10.34 14.39
CA ILE A 244 2.48 -9.99 14.93
C ILE A 244 2.27 -10.39 16.41
N PRO A 245 2.74 -11.57 16.89
CA PRO A 245 2.57 -11.93 18.29
C PRO A 245 3.33 -11.06 19.30
N ASN A 246 4.33 -10.32 18.81
CA ASN A 246 5.15 -9.44 19.64
C ASN A 246 4.73 -7.95 19.55
N LEU A 247 3.65 -7.64 18.82
CA LEU A 247 3.11 -6.30 18.68
C LEU A 247 1.77 -6.17 19.42
N PRO A 248 1.54 -5.07 20.17
CA PRO A 248 0.27 -4.79 20.82
C PRO A 248 -0.91 -4.81 19.85
N GLU A 249 -1.99 -5.46 20.24
CA GLU A 249 -3.20 -5.57 19.40
C GLU A 249 -3.91 -4.22 19.25
N GLU A 250 -3.92 -3.40 20.28
CA GLU A 250 -4.61 -2.11 20.34
C GLU A 250 -3.98 -1.02 19.47
N LYS A 251 -2.85 -1.29 18.83
CA LYS A 251 -2.18 -0.35 17.91
C LYS A 251 -2.29 -0.81 16.47
N PRO A 252 -2.46 0.14 15.50
CA PRO A 252 -2.56 -0.22 14.09
C PRO A 252 -1.23 -0.67 13.51
N LYS A 253 -1.33 -1.56 12.52
CA LYS A 253 -0.21 -2.12 11.78
C LYS A 253 -0.32 -1.71 10.32
N LEU A 254 0.75 -1.14 9.80
CA LEU A 254 0.91 -0.62 8.45
C LEU A 254 1.88 -1.51 7.67
N TYR A 255 1.53 -1.87 6.46
CA TYR A 255 2.45 -2.44 5.49
C TYR A 255 2.45 -1.55 4.24
N LEU A 256 3.64 -1.18 3.78
CA LEU A 256 3.85 -0.38 2.57
C LEU A 256 4.60 -1.22 1.53
N GLY A 257 4.07 -1.23 0.30
CA GLY A 257 4.66 -1.95 -0.83
C GLY A 257 3.63 -2.54 -1.77
N VAL A 258 4.13 -3.11 -2.86
CA VAL A 258 3.29 -3.73 -3.88
C VAL A 258 2.61 -4.99 -3.30
N CYS A 259 1.29 -4.96 -3.17
CA CYS A 259 0.47 -6.05 -2.68
C CYS A 259 -0.60 -6.44 -3.68
N THR A 260 -0.56 -7.69 -4.16
CA THR A 260 -1.68 -8.28 -4.90
C THR A 260 -2.88 -8.46 -3.95
N PRO A 261 -4.12 -8.60 -4.49
CA PRO A 261 -5.30 -8.86 -3.66
C PRO A 261 -5.13 -10.04 -2.71
N ARG A 262 -4.49 -11.11 -3.17
CA ARG A 262 -4.19 -12.30 -2.37
C ARG A 262 -3.29 -11.98 -1.18
N ILE A 263 -2.20 -11.24 -1.41
CA ILE A 263 -1.26 -10.85 -0.34
C ILE A 263 -1.96 -9.96 0.69
N ILE A 264 -2.79 -9.00 0.25
CA ILE A 264 -3.57 -8.14 1.16
C ILE A 264 -4.45 -8.99 2.07
N LEU A 265 -5.22 -9.94 1.52
CA LEU A 265 -6.08 -10.78 2.34
C LEU A 265 -5.31 -11.57 3.39
N GLN A 266 -4.12 -12.07 3.06
CA GLN A 266 -3.27 -12.78 4.00
C GLN A 266 -2.68 -11.87 5.09
N PHE A 267 -2.29 -10.64 4.74
CA PHE A 267 -1.86 -9.65 5.72
C PHE A 267 -3.01 -9.21 6.63
N VAL A 268 -4.22 -9.01 6.07
CA VAL A 268 -5.42 -8.71 6.86
C VAL A 268 -5.74 -9.86 7.81
N ALA A 269 -5.67 -11.12 7.34
CA ALA A 269 -5.81 -12.31 8.19
C ALA A 269 -4.79 -12.34 9.33
N ALA A 270 -3.59 -11.82 9.12
CA ALA A 270 -2.56 -11.66 10.14
C ALA A 270 -2.79 -10.48 11.10
N GLY A 271 -3.75 -9.58 10.81
CA GLY A 271 -4.07 -8.42 11.64
C GLY A 271 -3.35 -7.12 11.22
N VAL A 272 -2.97 -7.00 9.96
CA VAL A 272 -2.47 -5.73 9.37
C VAL A 272 -3.66 -4.87 8.96
N ASP A 273 -3.59 -3.57 9.25
CA ASP A 273 -4.72 -2.65 9.18
C ASP A 273 -4.66 -1.68 7.99
N MET A 274 -3.46 -1.33 7.52
CA MET A 274 -3.27 -0.28 6.53
C MET A 274 -2.28 -0.67 5.45
N PHE A 275 -2.55 -0.23 4.22
CA PHE A 275 -1.79 -0.56 3.00
C PHE A 275 -1.69 0.67 2.09
N ASP A 276 -0.87 0.57 1.04
CA ASP A 276 -0.76 1.62 0.02
C ASP A 276 -1.20 1.14 -1.37
N SER A 277 -1.30 2.10 -2.31
CA SER A 277 -1.80 1.85 -3.66
C SER A 277 -0.71 1.48 -4.69
N SER A 278 0.47 1.05 -4.25
CA SER A 278 1.60 0.74 -5.16
C SER A 278 1.25 -0.29 -6.22
N TYR A 279 0.42 -1.30 -5.89
CA TYR A 279 -0.03 -2.29 -6.88
C TYR A 279 -0.91 -1.67 -7.97
N ALA A 280 -1.84 -0.79 -7.61
CA ALA A 280 -2.69 -0.10 -8.59
C ALA A 280 -1.86 0.79 -9.53
N LYS A 281 -0.83 1.46 -8.99
CA LYS A 281 0.14 2.23 -9.77
C LYS A 281 0.93 1.34 -10.72
N LEU A 282 1.50 0.24 -10.22
CA LEU A 282 2.30 -0.69 -11.03
C LEU A 282 1.48 -1.25 -12.20
N MET A 283 0.24 -1.63 -11.98
CA MET A 283 -0.65 -2.10 -13.05
C MET A 283 -0.94 -1.00 -14.06
N THR A 284 -1.15 0.23 -13.62
CA THR A 284 -1.32 1.38 -14.51
C THR A 284 -0.10 1.62 -15.39
N ASP A 285 1.10 1.60 -14.81
CA ASP A 285 2.36 1.81 -15.55
C ASP A 285 2.60 0.72 -16.62
N GLN A 286 2.07 -0.49 -16.40
CA GLN A 286 2.10 -1.59 -17.35
C GLN A 286 0.96 -1.55 -18.39
N GLY A 287 0.06 -0.56 -18.35
CA GLY A 287 -1.11 -0.50 -19.23
C GLY A 287 -2.18 -1.56 -18.88
N LYS A 288 -2.15 -2.08 -17.66
CA LYS A 288 -3.08 -3.10 -17.15
C LYS A 288 -4.18 -2.49 -16.29
N ALA A 289 -5.38 -3.06 -16.38
CA ALA A 289 -6.51 -2.69 -15.55
C ALA A 289 -6.87 -3.79 -14.55
N LEU A 290 -7.18 -3.43 -13.32
CA LEU A 290 -7.61 -4.33 -12.26
C LEU A 290 -9.06 -4.79 -12.52
N VAL A 291 -9.32 -6.10 -12.49
CA VAL A 291 -10.65 -6.67 -12.77
C VAL A 291 -11.08 -7.76 -11.78
N PHE A 292 -10.29 -8.04 -10.75
CA PHE A 292 -10.59 -9.07 -9.76
C PHE A 292 -11.97 -8.91 -9.10
N GLN A 293 -12.48 -9.98 -8.51
CA GLN A 293 -13.82 -9.99 -7.94
C GLN A 293 -13.92 -9.16 -6.66
N ASN A 294 -14.90 -8.24 -6.61
CA ASN A 294 -15.12 -7.34 -5.47
C ASN A 294 -16.41 -7.65 -4.70
N THR A 295 -17.10 -8.77 -4.96
CA THR A 295 -18.35 -9.10 -4.27
C THR A 295 -18.42 -10.55 -3.88
N VAL A 296 -18.78 -10.79 -2.61
CA VAL A 296 -19.03 -12.12 -2.07
C VAL A 296 -20.29 -12.78 -2.66
N SER A 297 -21.22 -11.98 -3.22
CA SER A 297 -22.46 -12.46 -3.82
C SER A 297 -22.26 -13.26 -5.12
N ASN A 298 -21.22 -12.95 -5.89
CA ASN A 298 -20.88 -13.68 -7.11
C ASN A 298 -20.25 -15.06 -6.85
N LEU A 299 -19.98 -15.38 -5.57
CA LEU A 299 -19.46 -16.66 -5.14
C LEU A 299 -20.43 -17.81 -5.32
N LYS A 300 -21.72 -17.57 -5.12
CA LYS A 300 -22.74 -18.63 -5.26
C LYS A 300 -22.92 -19.08 -6.70
N GLU A 301 -22.75 -18.18 -7.67
CA GLU A 301 -22.88 -18.51 -9.09
C GLU A 301 -21.68 -19.26 -9.67
N LYS A 302 -20.44 -18.92 -9.24
CA LYS A 302 -19.25 -19.65 -9.70
C LYS A 302 -19.12 -21.06 -9.09
N CYS A 303 -19.39 -21.21 -7.78
CA CYS A 303 -19.39 -22.54 -7.16
C CYS A 303 -20.45 -23.47 -7.77
N SER A 304 -21.65 -22.95 -8.15
CA SER A 304 -22.67 -23.72 -8.83
C SER A 304 -22.28 -24.06 -10.29
N ASN A 305 -21.57 -23.17 -10.97
CA ASN A 305 -21.11 -23.40 -12.34
C ASN A 305 -19.93 -24.38 -12.40
N ILE A 306 -18.98 -24.34 -11.49
CA ILE A 306 -17.86 -25.29 -11.40
C ILE A 306 -18.36 -26.71 -11.08
N VAL A 307 -19.39 -26.84 -10.25
CA VAL A 307 -20.01 -28.14 -9.92
C VAL A 307 -20.85 -28.68 -11.10
N ASN A 308 -21.44 -27.80 -11.91
CA ASN A 308 -22.26 -28.20 -13.08
C ASN A 308 -21.43 -28.44 -14.35
N GLU A 309 -20.26 -27.78 -14.51
CA GLU A 309 -19.36 -28.04 -15.65
C GLU A 309 -18.58 -29.35 -15.54
N SER A 310 -18.46 -29.92 -14.32
CA SER A 310 -17.88 -31.27 -14.15
C SER A 310 -18.79 -32.43 -14.63
N LEU A 311 -20.02 -32.15 -15.06
CA LEU A 311 -20.99 -33.16 -15.48
C LEU A 311 -21.39 -33.10 -16.97
N THR A 312 -20.90 -32.15 -17.75
CA THR A 312 -21.18 -32.08 -19.19
C THR A 312 -19.91 -31.87 -20.01
N THR A 313 -19.39 -32.99 -20.49
CA THR A 313 -18.33 -33.03 -21.51
C THR A 313 -18.85 -32.45 -22.83
N GLN A 314 -18.51 -31.22 -23.17
CA GLN A 314 -18.31 -30.80 -24.55
C GLN A 314 -17.24 -29.72 -24.60
N LYS A 315 -16.13 -30.06 -25.28
CA LYS A 315 -14.99 -29.22 -25.58
C LYS A 315 -15.42 -28.01 -26.41
N ASN A 316 -15.35 -26.82 -25.85
CA ASN A 316 -15.10 -25.60 -26.60
C ASN A 316 -13.97 -24.85 -25.89
N ASP A 317 -12.85 -24.73 -26.60
CA ASP A 317 -11.61 -24.07 -26.17
C ASP A 317 -11.83 -22.58 -25.87
N THR A 318 -12.18 -22.26 -24.63
CA THR A 318 -11.91 -20.94 -24.01
C THR A 318 -11.18 -21.21 -22.71
N LYS A 319 -9.87 -21.51 -22.82
CA LYS A 319 -8.96 -21.36 -21.67
C LYS A 319 -8.98 -19.89 -21.26
N CYS A 320 -9.65 -19.54 -20.14
CA CYS A 320 -9.39 -18.30 -19.45
C CYS A 320 -7.91 -18.33 -19.05
N ASP A 321 -7.12 -17.37 -19.55
CA ASP A 321 -5.76 -17.19 -19.09
C ASP A 321 -5.80 -16.86 -17.60
N PRO A 322 -4.94 -17.47 -16.76
CA PRO A 322 -4.86 -17.13 -15.34
C PRO A 322 -4.61 -15.64 -15.08
N GLU A 323 -3.97 -14.94 -16.01
CA GLU A 323 -3.77 -13.46 -15.95
C GLU A 323 -5.09 -12.69 -16.01
N GLU A 324 -6.18 -13.24 -16.55
CA GLU A 324 -7.48 -12.56 -16.63
C GLU A 324 -8.28 -12.57 -15.33
N PHE A 325 -7.82 -13.28 -14.29
CA PHE A 325 -8.54 -13.33 -13.02
C PHE A 325 -8.41 -12.01 -12.26
N ASP A 326 -7.22 -11.43 -12.21
CA ASP A 326 -6.92 -10.22 -11.43
C ASP A 326 -6.77 -8.96 -12.28
N THR A 327 -6.21 -9.09 -13.48
CA THR A 327 -5.90 -7.96 -14.37
C THR A 327 -6.18 -8.29 -15.83
N ILE A 328 -6.43 -7.25 -16.64
CA ILE A 328 -6.43 -7.34 -18.11
C ILE A 328 -5.35 -6.43 -18.67
N ASP A 329 -4.56 -6.93 -19.60
CA ASP A 329 -3.53 -6.15 -20.31
C ASP A 329 -4.14 -5.45 -21.52
N LEU A 330 -4.46 -4.16 -21.35
CA LEU A 330 -5.09 -3.34 -22.41
C LEU A 330 -4.15 -2.96 -23.55
N ASN A 331 -2.85 -3.30 -23.49
CA ASN A 331 -1.95 -3.21 -24.65
C ASN A 331 -2.24 -4.32 -25.69
N ASN A 332 -2.92 -5.40 -25.30
CA ASN A 332 -3.17 -6.51 -26.18
C ASN A 332 -4.13 -6.14 -27.32
N MET A 333 -3.76 -6.46 -28.57
CA MET A 333 -4.53 -6.16 -29.77
C MET A 333 -5.95 -6.77 -29.79
N ARG A 334 -6.24 -7.79 -28.98
CA ARG A 334 -7.59 -8.34 -28.85
C ARG A 334 -8.63 -7.32 -28.40
N TYR A 335 -8.20 -6.27 -27.69
CA TYR A 335 -9.08 -5.21 -27.20
C TYR A 335 -9.32 -4.09 -28.23
N LYS A 336 -8.65 -4.09 -29.37
CA LYS A 336 -8.79 -3.05 -30.42
C LYS A 336 -10.24 -2.79 -30.85
N ASN A 337 -11.07 -3.82 -30.84
CA ASN A 337 -12.48 -3.75 -31.22
C ASN A 337 -13.43 -4.14 -30.07
N ASP A 338 -12.97 -4.11 -28.82
CA ASP A 338 -13.80 -4.40 -27.65
C ASP A 338 -14.41 -3.11 -27.10
N PHE A 339 -15.67 -2.86 -27.43
CA PHE A 339 -16.41 -1.66 -27.04
C PHE A 339 -17.05 -1.75 -25.66
N ARG A 340 -16.78 -2.81 -24.89
CA ARG A 340 -17.23 -2.94 -23.50
C ARG A 340 -16.40 -2.04 -22.57
N PRO A 341 -16.92 -1.65 -21.39
CA PRO A 341 -16.12 -1.03 -20.34
C PRO A 341 -15.02 -1.98 -19.84
N ILE A 342 -14.07 -1.48 -19.07
CA ILE A 342 -13.04 -2.34 -18.44
C ILE A 342 -13.72 -3.46 -17.63
N LYS A 343 -14.75 -3.12 -16.85
CA LYS A 343 -15.54 -4.06 -16.06
C LYS A 343 -16.99 -3.60 -16.02
N ASP A 344 -17.93 -4.46 -16.41
CA ASP A 344 -19.36 -4.12 -16.57
C ASP A 344 -20.01 -3.62 -15.29
N SER A 345 -19.66 -4.19 -14.13
CA SER A 345 -20.19 -3.79 -12.82
C SER A 345 -19.49 -2.58 -12.19
N CYS A 346 -18.46 -2.01 -12.83
CA CYS A 346 -17.70 -0.90 -12.27
C CYS A 346 -18.34 0.46 -12.57
N ILE A 347 -18.54 1.25 -11.52
CA ILE A 347 -19.17 2.58 -11.61
C ILE A 347 -18.15 3.73 -11.68
N CYS A 348 -16.86 3.46 -11.82
CA CYS A 348 -15.85 4.51 -11.91
C CYS A 348 -16.04 5.39 -13.16
N TYR A 349 -15.43 6.58 -13.16
CA TYR A 349 -15.48 7.51 -14.29
C TYR A 349 -15.09 6.83 -15.62
N THR A 350 -13.98 6.08 -15.61
CA THR A 350 -13.44 5.43 -16.81
C THR A 350 -14.42 4.41 -17.40
N CYS A 351 -14.98 3.51 -16.58
CA CYS A 351 -15.91 2.48 -17.05
C CYS A 351 -17.24 3.06 -17.56
N ARG A 352 -17.69 4.20 -16.98
CA ARG A 352 -18.94 4.85 -17.43
C ARG A 352 -18.80 5.64 -18.72
N LYS A 353 -17.58 6.04 -19.09
CA LYS A 353 -17.37 6.97 -20.20
C LYS A 353 -16.53 6.40 -21.34
N HIS A 354 -15.74 5.35 -21.08
CA HIS A 354 -14.74 4.87 -22.04
C HIS A 354 -14.80 3.35 -22.19
N THR A 355 -14.36 2.86 -23.36
CA THR A 355 -14.31 1.45 -23.70
C THR A 355 -12.89 0.91 -23.66
N ARG A 356 -12.73 -0.41 -23.58
CA ARG A 356 -11.43 -1.10 -23.71
C ARG A 356 -10.75 -0.74 -25.03
N ALA A 357 -11.49 -0.69 -26.13
CA ALA A 357 -10.98 -0.31 -27.45
C ALA A 357 -10.38 1.11 -27.46
N TYR A 358 -11.04 2.07 -26.82
CA TYR A 358 -10.53 3.42 -26.74
C TYR A 358 -9.24 3.50 -25.91
N ILE A 359 -9.19 2.82 -24.77
CA ILE A 359 -7.98 2.79 -23.93
C ILE A 359 -6.83 2.07 -24.65
N ASN A 360 -7.11 0.94 -25.35
CA ASN A 360 -6.12 0.27 -26.21
C ASN A 360 -5.56 1.22 -27.26
N HIS A 361 -6.41 2.02 -27.92
CA HIS A 361 -5.98 3.02 -28.88
C HIS A 361 -5.05 4.07 -28.24
N LEU A 362 -5.44 4.63 -27.10
CA LEU A 362 -4.64 5.63 -26.37
C LEU A 362 -3.26 5.08 -25.94
N LEU A 363 -3.21 3.82 -25.48
CA LEU A 363 -1.95 3.14 -25.14
C LEU A 363 -1.06 2.97 -26.40
N ALA A 364 -1.64 2.55 -27.52
CA ALA A 364 -0.92 2.36 -28.78
C ALA A 364 -0.36 3.68 -29.32
N THR A 365 -1.06 4.78 -29.16
CA THR A 365 -0.64 6.14 -29.59
C THR A 365 0.18 6.87 -28.50
N LYS A 366 0.37 6.27 -27.34
CA LYS A 366 1.11 6.82 -26.18
C LYS A 366 0.53 8.15 -25.68
N GLU A 367 -0.79 8.28 -25.69
CA GLU A 367 -1.49 9.44 -25.17
C GLU A 367 -1.51 9.46 -23.64
N LEU A 368 -1.24 10.63 -23.05
CA LEU A 368 -1.25 10.82 -21.59
C LEU A 368 -2.60 10.53 -20.93
N LEU A 369 -3.69 10.56 -21.69
CA LEU A 369 -5.02 10.23 -21.17
C LEU A 369 -5.14 8.75 -20.79
N ALA A 370 -4.38 7.84 -21.42
CA ALA A 370 -4.42 6.42 -21.10
C ALA A 370 -4.07 6.14 -19.62
N PRO A 371 -2.90 6.55 -19.09
CA PRO A 371 -2.59 6.35 -17.69
C PRO A 371 -3.51 7.11 -16.75
N VAL A 372 -4.07 8.27 -17.12
CA VAL A 372 -5.09 8.98 -16.32
C VAL A 372 -6.32 8.11 -16.12
N LEU A 373 -6.89 7.57 -17.21
CA LEU A 373 -8.09 6.72 -17.17
C LEU A 373 -7.84 5.41 -16.40
N LEU A 374 -6.66 4.81 -16.58
CA LEU A 374 -6.26 3.61 -15.85
C LEU A 374 -6.07 3.87 -14.37
N THR A 375 -5.42 4.98 -13.98
CA THR A 375 -5.28 5.35 -12.56
C THR A 375 -6.63 5.52 -11.89
N LEU A 376 -7.56 6.26 -12.51
CA LEU A 376 -8.92 6.44 -11.98
C LEU A 376 -9.65 5.11 -11.80
N HIS A 377 -9.54 4.20 -12.78
CA HIS A 377 -10.14 2.87 -12.68
C HIS A 377 -9.47 2.01 -11.61
N ASN A 378 -8.15 1.91 -11.62
CA ASN A 378 -7.40 1.01 -10.75
C ASN A 378 -7.51 1.44 -9.28
N LEU A 379 -7.43 2.73 -8.96
CA LEU A 379 -7.66 3.23 -7.61
C LEU A 379 -9.09 2.97 -7.13
N HIS A 380 -10.09 3.25 -7.98
CA HIS A 380 -11.49 2.98 -7.66
C HIS A 380 -11.73 1.48 -7.37
N HIS A 381 -11.19 0.62 -8.25
CA HIS A 381 -11.37 -0.83 -8.14
C HIS A 381 -10.68 -1.39 -6.90
N TYR A 382 -9.48 -0.89 -6.60
CA TYR A 382 -8.69 -1.33 -5.45
C TYR A 382 -9.32 -0.89 -4.12
N GLU A 383 -9.83 0.35 -4.00
CA GLU A 383 -10.55 0.77 -2.79
C GLU A 383 -11.90 0.04 -2.62
N THR A 384 -12.61 -0.25 -3.71
CA THR A 384 -13.82 -1.08 -3.64
C THR A 384 -13.52 -2.48 -3.09
N PHE A 385 -12.33 -3.01 -3.33
CA PHE A 385 -11.87 -4.26 -2.72
C PHE A 385 -11.68 -4.12 -1.20
N PHE A 386 -11.10 -3.02 -0.73
CA PHE A 386 -10.99 -2.74 0.71
C PHE A 386 -12.37 -2.60 1.37
N GLU A 387 -13.34 -2.00 0.69
CA GLU A 387 -14.72 -1.96 1.15
C GLU A 387 -15.32 -3.37 1.28
N THR A 388 -15.03 -4.24 0.30
CA THR A 388 -15.43 -5.66 0.35
C THR A 388 -14.78 -6.39 1.54
N ILE A 389 -13.49 -6.15 1.80
CA ILE A 389 -12.79 -6.70 2.97
C ILE A 389 -13.47 -6.25 4.25
N ARG A 390 -13.69 -4.94 4.44
CA ARG A 390 -14.38 -4.39 5.64
C ARG A 390 -15.77 -5.01 5.82
N THR A 391 -16.54 -5.11 4.74
CA THR A 391 -17.87 -5.71 4.76
C THR A 391 -17.83 -7.20 5.11
N SER A 392 -16.86 -7.94 4.58
CA SER A 392 -16.70 -9.37 4.87
C SER A 392 -16.29 -9.64 6.31
N ILE A 393 -15.45 -8.80 6.91
CA ILE A 393 -15.10 -8.87 8.34
C ILE A 393 -16.32 -8.57 9.19
N LYS A 394 -17.05 -7.48 8.90
CA LYS A 394 -18.26 -7.09 9.63
C LYS A 394 -19.34 -8.19 9.64
N ASN A 395 -19.43 -8.95 8.55
CA ASN A 395 -20.43 -10.01 8.38
C ASN A 395 -19.89 -11.41 8.73
N ASP A 396 -18.71 -11.54 9.31
CA ASP A 396 -18.04 -12.82 9.63
C ASP A 396 -17.91 -13.77 8.41
N THR A 397 -17.68 -13.20 7.23
CA THR A 397 -17.54 -13.95 5.96
C THR A 397 -16.15 -13.82 5.32
N PHE A 398 -15.19 -13.25 6.06
CA PHE A 398 -13.83 -13.00 5.57
C PHE A 398 -13.13 -14.27 5.09
N ASN A 399 -13.32 -15.40 5.78
CA ASN A 399 -12.77 -16.70 5.35
C ASN A 399 -13.24 -17.09 3.93
N LYS A 400 -14.50 -16.81 3.58
CA LYS A 400 -15.00 -17.09 2.22
C LYS A 400 -14.33 -16.22 1.17
N LEU A 401 -14.04 -14.95 1.52
CA LEU A 401 -13.31 -14.06 0.64
C LEU A 401 -11.86 -14.51 0.46
N LEU A 402 -11.18 -14.95 1.52
CA LEU A 402 -9.81 -15.47 1.47
C LEU A 402 -9.69 -16.67 0.54
N VAL A 403 -10.57 -17.67 0.68
CA VAL A 403 -10.59 -18.89 -0.15
C VAL A 403 -10.78 -18.60 -1.65
N LEU A 404 -11.41 -17.47 -2.01
CA LEU A 404 -11.55 -17.08 -3.44
C LEU A 404 -10.24 -16.74 -4.12
N PHE A 405 -9.28 -16.26 -3.36
CA PHE A 405 -8.00 -15.79 -3.87
C PHE A 405 -6.86 -16.80 -3.58
N GLU A 406 -7.16 -17.95 -2.96
CA GLU A 406 -6.26 -19.09 -2.82
C GLU A 406 -6.30 -19.98 -4.07
#